data_17ce79751824e1c276bba925dcef133c
#
_entry.id   17ce79751824e1c276bba925dcef133c
#
_cell.length_a   1.000
_cell.length_b   1.000
_cell.length_c   1.000
_cell.angle_alpha   90.00
_cell.angle_beta   90.00
_cell.angle_gamma   90.00
#
_symmetry.space_group_name_H-M   'P 1'
#
loop_
_entity.id
_entity.type
_entity.pdbx_description
1 polymer ?
#
loop_
_entity_poly.entity_id
_entity_poly.type
_entity_poly.pdbx_seq_one_letter_code
_entity_poly.pdbx_strand_id
1 'polypeptide(L)'
;MKKQRKGSALDRRQFLAATGGLLASAVPGAAAIPGVVDAPALASSFPPRTAPGPLRKIPIGVFDPVYQHLSLDAMLDKVSALGLEAMEIGTGGYPNNHHCPLDELLGDRSKAAAWQKKFENRGIRVATLSCHGNPLHPEAGHAQKDIATFRKTVLLAEMLGVKVIVGFSGCPGGTPLDSQPNWITYRWPPEYARMQDWQWKEKVIPYWKEAAAFARAHGITRLALEMTPNFVVYNPRTLMKLREAVGEEIGANCDLSHLFWQGCDPVEVIHFLGKQGALFHAHMKDTVFFPENVNKYGVLNFAFETGDLDQASETFRAVGYGHSASVWKSIVKAYMDVGYEGILSIENEDPILTGEVGVERAAYVLKNVRNELLGA
;
A
#
# COMPACT_ATOMS: atom_id res chain seq x y z
N MET A 1 -45.09 3.08 -33.87
CA MET A 1 -44.08 2.04 -34.12
C MET A 1 -42.68 2.66 -34.02
N LYS A 2 -41.99 2.54 -32.87
CA LYS A 2 -40.61 2.97 -32.68
C LYS A 2 -39.75 1.71 -32.49
N LYS A 3 -38.84 1.46 -33.43
CA LYS A 3 -37.88 0.36 -33.35
C LYS A 3 -36.79 0.71 -32.32
N GLN A 4 -36.71 -0.08 -31.26
CA GLN A 4 -35.56 -0.10 -30.37
C GLN A 4 -34.34 -0.72 -31.10
N ARG A 5 -33.26 0.00 -31.16
CA ARG A 5 -31.93 -0.56 -31.51
C ARG A 5 -31.29 -1.08 -30.22
N LYS A 6 -31.11 -2.38 -30.13
CA LYS A 6 -30.23 -3.01 -29.12
C LYS A 6 -28.79 -2.80 -29.55
N GLY A 7 -28.04 -1.99 -28.81
CA GLY A 7 -26.60 -1.94 -28.90
C GLY A 7 -26.01 -3.07 -28.04
N SER A 8 -25.28 -4.00 -28.64
CA SER A 8 -24.52 -5.02 -27.92
C SER A 8 -23.26 -4.38 -27.33
N ALA A 9 -23.12 -4.44 -26.02
CA ALA A 9 -21.87 -4.12 -25.35
C ALA A 9 -20.82 -5.19 -25.70
N LEU A 10 -19.67 -4.78 -26.17
CA LEU A 10 -18.53 -5.66 -26.42
C LEU A 10 -17.92 -6.13 -25.10
N ASP A 11 -17.72 -7.43 -24.94
CA ASP A 11 -17.07 -8.04 -23.78
C ASP A 11 -15.58 -7.64 -23.74
N ARG A 12 -15.05 -7.46 -22.52
CA ARG A 12 -13.65 -7.07 -22.25
C ARG A 12 -12.61 -7.98 -22.95
N ARG A 13 -12.96 -9.25 -23.18
CA ARG A 13 -12.13 -10.19 -23.95
C ARG A 13 -12.07 -9.85 -25.44
N GLN A 14 -13.13 -9.29 -26.01
CA GLN A 14 -13.21 -8.88 -27.40
C GLN A 14 -12.43 -7.57 -27.65
N PHE A 15 -12.35 -6.68 -26.66
CA PHE A 15 -11.53 -5.46 -26.75
C PHE A 15 -10.02 -5.78 -26.74
N LEU A 16 -9.58 -6.71 -25.90
CA LEU A 16 -8.16 -7.13 -25.87
C LEU A 16 -7.74 -7.96 -27.10
N ALA A 17 -8.66 -8.70 -27.72
CA ALA A 17 -8.40 -9.44 -28.96
C ALA A 17 -8.31 -8.53 -30.20
N ALA A 18 -8.98 -7.38 -30.19
CA ALA A 18 -8.98 -6.42 -31.30
C ALA A 18 -7.70 -5.57 -31.35
N THR A 19 -6.96 -5.43 -30.25
CA THR A 19 -5.71 -4.66 -30.18
C THR A 19 -4.44 -5.50 -30.35
N GLY A 20 -4.54 -6.83 -30.31
CA GLY A 20 -3.41 -7.78 -30.47
C GLY A 20 -3.11 -8.24 -31.89
N GLY A 21 -3.87 -7.80 -32.89
CA GLY A 21 -3.85 -8.37 -34.24
C GLY A 21 -3.24 -7.51 -35.34
N LEU A 22 -2.37 -6.55 -35.08
CA LEU A 22 -1.75 -5.71 -36.11
C LEU A 22 -0.27 -5.44 -35.82
N LEU A 23 0.60 -6.40 -36.12
CA LEU A 23 2.03 -6.14 -36.39
C LEU A 23 2.69 -7.37 -37.01
N ALA A 24 2.44 -7.61 -38.28
CA ALA A 24 3.36 -8.33 -39.15
C ALA A 24 3.19 -7.84 -40.58
N SER A 25 3.71 -6.66 -40.89
CA SER A 25 4.07 -6.30 -42.24
C SER A 25 5.46 -5.70 -42.19
N ALA A 26 6.42 -6.43 -42.69
CA ALA A 26 7.80 -6.03 -42.87
C ALA A 26 7.89 -4.80 -43.75
N VAL A 27 8.48 -3.72 -43.28
CA VAL A 27 8.94 -2.58 -44.06
C VAL A 27 10.43 -2.82 -44.33
N PRO A 28 10.89 -2.95 -45.60
CA PRO A 28 12.31 -3.02 -45.89
C PRO A 28 12.87 -1.58 -45.87
N GLY A 29 13.90 -1.34 -45.07
CA GLY A 29 14.72 -0.15 -45.20
C GLY A 29 14.88 0.74 -43.96
N ALA A 30 14.96 0.19 -42.75
CA ALA A 30 15.43 0.95 -41.60
C ALA A 30 16.94 0.74 -41.43
N ALA A 31 17.71 1.81 -41.65
CA ALA A 31 19.14 1.84 -41.32
C ALA A 31 19.33 1.71 -39.81
N ALA A 32 20.27 0.86 -39.40
CA ALA A 32 20.63 0.67 -38.00
C ALA A 32 21.11 2.00 -37.37
N ILE A 33 20.53 2.37 -36.24
CA ILE A 33 21.02 3.48 -35.42
C ILE A 33 22.23 2.94 -34.63
N PRO A 34 23.44 3.48 -34.83
CA PRO A 34 24.60 3.05 -34.02
C PRO A 34 24.49 3.66 -32.62
N GLY A 35 24.53 2.83 -31.59
CA GLY A 35 24.67 3.30 -30.23
C GLY A 35 23.72 2.74 -29.17
N VAL A 36 22.89 1.74 -29.51
CA VAL A 36 22.18 0.98 -28.46
C VAL A 36 23.14 -0.11 -27.96
N VAL A 37 23.86 0.18 -26.89
CA VAL A 37 24.55 -0.84 -26.12
C VAL A 37 23.50 -1.66 -25.37
N ASP A 38 23.45 -2.95 -25.65
CA ASP A 38 22.69 -3.90 -24.85
C ASP A 38 23.10 -3.75 -23.38
N ALA A 39 22.18 -3.27 -22.55
CA ALA A 39 22.38 -3.33 -21.12
C ALA A 39 22.46 -4.81 -20.71
N PRO A 40 23.49 -5.23 -19.94
CA PRO A 40 23.57 -6.60 -19.49
C PRO A 40 22.31 -6.92 -18.69
N ALA A 41 21.62 -7.99 -19.04
CA ALA A 41 20.54 -8.53 -18.26
C ALA A 41 21.07 -8.79 -16.84
N LEU A 42 20.61 -8.03 -15.85
CA LEU A 42 20.88 -8.29 -14.44
C LEU A 42 20.25 -9.66 -14.14
N ALA A 43 21.06 -10.69 -14.17
CA ALA A 43 20.69 -12.01 -13.70
C ALA A 43 20.36 -11.87 -12.22
N SER A 44 19.08 -12.01 -11.84
CA SER A 44 18.66 -12.02 -10.46
C SER A 44 19.35 -13.20 -9.77
N SER A 45 20.18 -12.93 -8.80
CA SER A 45 20.88 -13.92 -7.97
C SER A 45 19.98 -14.56 -6.89
N PHE A 46 18.66 -14.50 -7.05
CA PHE A 46 17.75 -15.11 -6.11
C PHE A 46 17.55 -16.60 -6.45
N PRO A 47 17.67 -17.49 -5.44
CA PRO A 47 17.40 -18.90 -5.66
C PRO A 47 15.92 -19.10 -6.06
N PRO A 48 15.63 -20.03 -6.99
CA PRO A 48 14.26 -20.34 -7.35
C PRO A 48 13.50 -20.83 -6.12
N ARG A 49 12.37 -20.19 -5.81
CA ARG A 49 11.48 -20.68 -4.75
C ARG A 49 11.00 -22.09 -5.09
N THR A 50 11.12 -22.99 -4.15
CA THR A 50 10.51 -24.33 -4.17
C THR A 50 9.01 -24.23 -4.49
N ALA A 51 8.45 -25.31 -5.08
CA ALA A 51 7.02 -25.42 -5.39
C ALA A 51 6.14 -24.93 -4.22
N PRO A 52 4.99 -24.31 -4.48
CA PRO A 52 4.13 -23.81 -3.42
C PRO A 52 3.79 -24.94 -2.45
N GLY A 53 4.16 -24.76 -1.19
CA GLY A 53 3.75 -25.62 -0.10
C GLY A 53 2.23 -25.51 0.13
N PRO A 54 1.67 -26.29 1.08
CA PRO A 54 0.26 -26.17 1.41
C PRO A 54 -0.08 -24.73 1.78
N LEU A 55 -1.26 -24.25 1.32
CA LEU A 55 -1.72 -22.90 1.59
C LEU A 55 -1.73 -22.64 3.10
N ARG A 56 -1.07 -21.58 3.54
CA ARG A 56 -1.00 -21.21 4.95
C ARG A 56 -2.10 -20.20 5.29
N LYS A 57 -2.70 -20.37 6.46
CA LYS A 57 -3.64 -19.38 7.01
C LYS A 57 -2.90 -18.04 7.23
N ILE A 58 -3.36 -16.98 6.58
CA ILE A 58 -2.89 -15.61 6.83
C ILE A 58 -3.82 -14.98 7.87
N PRO A 59 -3.31 -14.43 9.00
CA PRO A 59 -4.13 -13.73 9.97
C PRO A 59 -4.83 -12.53 9.37
N ILE A 60 -6.07 -12.28 9.76
CA ILE A 60 -6.81 -11.06 9.40
C ILE A 60 -6.72 -10.11 10.58
N GLY A 61 -6.36 -8.87 10.28
CA GLY A 61 -6.25 -7.78 11.25
C GLY A 61 -6.99 -6.53 10.80
N VAL A 62 -6.79 -5.46 11.56
CA VAL A 62 -7.36 -4.14 11.26
C VAL A 62 -6.40 -3.03 11.66
N PHE A 63 -6.38 -1.96 10.89
CA PHE A 63 -5.71 -0.71 11.21
C PHE A 63 -6.60 0.14 12.11
N ASP A 64 -6.04 0.68 13.17
CA ASP A 64 -6.79 1.28 14.29
C ASP A 64 -7.49 2.63 14.05
N PRO A 65 -7.21 3.44 13.00
CA PRO A 65 -7.82 4.76 12.83
C PRO A 65 -9.34 4.78 12.84
N VAL A 66 -9.95 3.72 12.31
CA VAL A 66 -11.41 3.57 12.26
C VAL A 66 -12.06 3.60 13.66
N TYR A 67 -11.28 3.31 14.69
CA TYR A 67 -11.72 3.24 16.10
C TYR A 67 -11.26 4.42 16.97
N GLN A 68 -10.76 5.51 16.38
CA GLN A 68 -10.22 6.64 17.15
C GLN A 68 -11.20 7.28 18.13
N HIS A 69 -12.49 7.08 17.95
CA HIS A 69 -13.53 7.55 18.86
C HIS A 69 -13.69 6.66 20.11
N LEU A 70 -13.01 5.53 20.17
CA LEU A 70 -13.06 4.56 21.27
C LEU A 70 -11.78 4.62 22.12
N SER A 71 -11.91 4.20 23.40
CA SER A 71 -10.73 3.88 24.20
C SER A 71 -10.03 2.62 23.66
N LEU A 72 -8.74 2.44 24.02
CA LEU A 72 -7.99 1.25 23.65
C LEU A 72 -8.72 -0.06 24.02
N ASP A 73 -9.23 -0.15 25.26
CA ASP A 73 -9.91 -1.36 25.73
C ASP A 73 -11.22 -1.63 24.96
N ALA A 74 -12.03 -0.59 24.74
CA ALA A 74 -13.26 -0.73 23.96
C ALA A 74 -13.00 -1.14 22.49
N MET A 75 -11.97 -0.60 21.86
CA MET A 75 -11.51 -1.02 20.55
C MET A 75 -11.11 -2.49 20.53
N LEU A 76 -10.28 -2.90 21.47
CA LEU A 76 -9.78 -4.28 21.56
C LEU A 76 -10.91 -5.29 21.80
N ASP A 77 -11.93 -4.93 22.59
CA ASP A 77 -13.11 -5.76 22.81
C ASP A 77 -13.89 -5.97 21.52
N LYS A 78 -14.07 -4.92 20.71
CA LYS A 78 -14.73 -5.02 19.38
C LYS A 78 -13.91 -5.85 18.40
N VAL A 79 -12.61 -5.62 18.30
CA VAL A 79 -11.72 -6.36 17.41
C VAL A 79 -11.71 -7.85 17.76
N SER A 80 -11.67 -8.16 19.07
CA SER A 80 -11.77 -9.54 19.56
C SER A 80 -13.13 -10.16 19.26
N ALA A 81 -14.23 -9.44 19.46
CA ALA A 81 -15.59 -9.92 19.14
C ALA A 81 -15.76 -10.24 17.64
N LEU A 82 -15.09 -9.46 16.77
CA LEU A 82 -15.02 -9.76 15.34
C LEU A 82 -14.11 -10.96 15.02
N GLY A 83 -13.41 -11.52 16.01
CA GLY A 83 -12.47 -12.63 15.83
C GLY A 83 -11.33 -12.27 14.86
N LEU A 84 -10.87 -11.02 14.88
CA LEU A 84 -9.65 -10.60 14.22
C LEU A 84 -8.43 -10.97 15.06
N GLU A 85 -7.34 -11.33 14.40
CA GLU A 85 -6.21 -12.03 15.03
C GLU A 85 -5.02 -11.10 15.29
N ALA A 86 -5.04 -9.89 14.69
CA ALA A 86 -3.94 -8.94 14.78
C ALA A 86 -4.39 -7.51 14.57
N MET A 87 -3.52 -6.57 14.94
CA MET A 87 -3.74 -5.16 14.66
C MET A 87 -2.48 -4.50 14.11
N GLU A 88 -2.71 -3.50 13.29
CA GLU A 88 -1.80 -2.46 12.91
C GLU A 88 -2.16 -1.22 13.74
N ILE A 89 -1.15 -0.57 14.36
CA ILE A 89 -1.38 0.52 15.31
C ILE A 89 -0.65 1.78 14.87
N GLY A 90 -1.41 2.88 14.75
CA GLY A 90 -0.89 4.20 14.46
C GLY A 90 -0.07 4.77 15.62
N THR A 91 1.14 5.27 15.32
CA THR A 91 2.07 5.85 16.29
C THR A 91 2.27 7.35 16.10
N GLY A 92 1.70 7.91 15.03
CA GLY A 92 1.78 9.35 14.71
C GLY A 92 1.81 9.59 13.20
N GLY A 93 1.85 10.88 12.81
CA GLY A 93 1.57 11.28 11.44
C GLY A 93 0.07 11.21 11.18
N TYR A 94 -0.33 10.76 10.00
CA TYR A 94 -1.71 10.32 9.76
C TYR A 94 -1.81 8.82 10.13
N PRO A 95 -2.81 8.41 10.84
CA PRO A 95 -3.96 9.14 11.37
C PRO A 95 -3.80 9.73 12.79
N ASN A 96 -2.74 9.53 13.45
CA ASN A 96 -2.30 9.96 14.78
C ASN A 96 -1.87 8.76 15.66
N ASN A 97 -1.81 8.95 16.99
CA ASN A 97 -1.39 7.94 17.94
C ASN A 97 -2.38 7.74 19.10
N HIS A 98 -3.68 7.87 18.83
CA HIS A 98 -4.72 7.83 19.87
C HIS A 98 -4.64 6.60 20.78
N HIS A 99 -4.42 5.42 20.20
CA HIS A 99 -4.31 4.15 20.93
C HIS A 99 -2.89 3.81 21.36
N CYS A 100 -1.88 4.59 20.91
CA CYS A 100 -0.47 4.37 21.19
C CYS A 100 0.17 5.66 21.71
N PRO A 101 0.13 5.94 23.02
CA PRO A 101 0.75 7.14 23.60
C PRO A 101 2.28 7.01 23.55
N LEU A 102 2.85 7.26 22.39
CA LEU A 102 4.21 6.92 21.97
C LEU A 102 5.28 7.39 22.96
N ASP A 103 5.20 8.65 23.42
CA ASP A 103 6.19 9.21 24.36
C ASP A 103 6.08 8.58 25.76
N GLU A 104 4.87 8.26 26.21
CA GLU A 104 4.65 7.60 27.48
C GLU A 104 5.19 6.17 27.48
N LEU A 105 4.92 5.40 26.39
CA LEU A 105 5.38 4.02 26.27
C LEU A 105 6.89 3.94 26.13
N LEU A 106 7.52 4.88 25.42
CA LEU A 106 8.97 4.95 25.32
C LEU A 106 9.64 5.33 26.64
N GLY A 107 9.00 6.17 27.42
CA GLY A 107 9.50 6.62 28.73
C GLY A 107 9.45 5.56 29.83
N ASP A 108 8.64 4.50 29.67
CA ASP A 108 8.43 3.48 30.71
C ASP A 108 8.19 2.10 30.12
N ARG A 109 9.19 1.21 30.22
CA ARG A 109 9.10 -0.17 29.74
C ARG A 109 7.96 -0.98 30.38
N SER A 110 7.61 -0.68 31.64
CA SER A 110 6.53 -1.38 32.33
C SER A 110 5.16 -0.99 31.75
N LYS A 111 5.00 0.28 31.39
CA LYS A 111 3.80 0.76 30.69
C LYS A 111 3.70 0.18 29.28
N ALA A 112 4.81 0.09 28.54
CA ALA A 112 4.82 -0.54 27.22
C ALA A 112 4.42 -2.02 27.30
N ALA A 113 4.97 -2.77 28.26
CA ALA A 113 4.60 -4.15 28.50
C ALA A 113 3.13 -4.31 28.91
N ALA A 114 2.63 -3.45 29.79
CA ALA A 114 1.22 -3.44 30.20
C ALA A 114 0.28 -3.10 29.03
N TRP A 115 0.68 -2.18 28.17
CA TRP A 115 -0.05 -1.83 26.96
C TRP A 115 -0.11 -3.03 26.00
N GLN A 116 1.01 -3.68 25.70
CA GLN A 116 1.06 -4.87 24.85
C GLN A 116 0.23 -6.03 25.42
N LYS A 117 0.25 -6.21 26.74
CA LYS A 117 -0.52 -7.24 27.44
C LYS A 117 -2.03 -7.10 27.24
N LYS A 118 -2.56 -5.90 27.03
CA LYS A 118 -3.99 -5.68 26.77
C LYS A 118 -4.44 -6.37 25.47
N PHE A 119 -3.59 -6.35 24.42
CA PHE A 119 -3.82 -7.05 23.15
C PHE A 119 -3.73 -8.57 23.36
N GLU A 120 -2.66 -9.03 23.96
CA GLU A 120 -2.43 -10.46 24.21
C GLU A 120 -3.57 -11.11 25.02
N ASN A 121 -4.09 -10.42 26.05
CA ASN A 121 -5.19 -10.91 26.86
C ASN A 121 -6.48 -11.15 26.07
N ARG A 122 -6.59 -10.57 24.86
CA ARG A 122 -7.72 -10.73 23.94
C ARG A 122 -7.38 -11.60 22.73
N GLY A 123 -6.20 -12.24 22.74
CA GLY A 123 -5.73 -13.07 21.64
C GLY A 123 -5.34 -12.26 20.38
N ILE A 124 -5.09 -10.97 20.52
CA ILE A 124 -4.74 -10.06 19.43
C ILE A 124 -3.23 -9.80 19.46
N ARG A 125 -2.58 -9.86 18.28
CA ARG A 125 -1.16 -9.52 18.13
C ARG A 125 -1.01 -8.11 17.58
N VAL A 126 -0.13 -7.30 18.15
CA VAL A 126 0.37 -6.08 17.49
C VAL A 126 1.32 -6.52 16.39
N ALA A 127 0.87 -6.47 15.14
CA ALA A 127 1.62 -6.98 13.99
C ALA A 127 2.57 -5.95 13.40
N THR A 128 2.13 -4.70 13.32
CA THR A 128 2.87 -3.59 12.74
C THR A 128 2.60 -2.31 13.52
N LEU A 129 3.57 -1.40 13.48
CA LEU A 129 3.40 -0.01 13.90
C LEU A 129 3.44 0.89 12.68
N SER A 130 2.57 1.90 12.63
CA SER A 130 2.39 2.75 11.46
C SER A 130 2.58 4.21 11.78
N CYS A 131 3.46 4.88 11.01
CA CYS A 131 3.76 6.30 11.14
C CYS A 131 3.71 6.97 9.76
N HIS A 132 2.49 7.18 9.26
CA HIS A 132 2.25 7.79 7.96
C HIS A 132 2.51 9.30 8.02
N GLY A 133 3.67 9.75 7.52
CA GLY A 133 4.07 11.15 7.50
C GLY A 133 4.84 11.49 6.22
N ASN A 134 5.21 12.76 6.08
CA ASN A 134 6.07 13.22 4.99
C ASN A 134 7.44 13.67 5.51
N PRO A 135 8.38 12.73 5.76
CA PRO A 135 9.72 13.07 6.25
C PRO A 135 10.57 13.86 5.24
N LEU A 136 10.09 13.98 4.00
CA LEU A 136 10.72 14.73 2.92
C LEU A 136 10.04 16.07 2.64
N HIS A 137 9.08 16.47 3.49
CA HIS A 137 8.36 17.73 3.30
C HIS A 137 9.34 18.90 3.14
N PRO A 138 9.13 19.83 2.15
CA PRO A 138 10.04 20.94 1.94
C PRO A 138 10.13 21.88 3.14
N GLU A 139 9.05 22.04 3.89
CA GLU A 139 9.07 22.79 5.15
C GLU A 139 9.78 21.97 6.23
N ALA A 140 10.91 22.49 6.71
CA ALA A 140 11.80 21.77 7.62
C ALA A 140 11.14 21.36 8.95
N GLY A 141 10.26 22.21 9.51
CA GLY A 141 9.55 21.89 10.75
C GLY A 141 8.62 20.70 10.60
N HIS A 142 7.91 20.60 9.47
CA HIS A 142 7.07 19.45 9.14
C HIS A 142 7.90 18.18 8.99
N ALA A 143 8.95 18.23 8.16
CA ALA A 143 9.84 17.08 7.95
C ALA A 143 10.45 16.57 9.26
N GLN A 144 10.95 17.48 10.11
CA GLN A 144 11.59 17.13 11.39
C GLN A 144 10.61 16.44 12.35
N LYS A 145 9.35 16.90 12.41
CA LYS A 145 8.31 16.27 13.20
C LYS A 145 8.08 14.81 12.75
N ASP A 146 7.95 14.58 11.46
CA ASP A 146 7.68 13.24 10.94
C ASP A 146 8.90 12.33 11.05
N ILE A 147 10.11 12.86 10.85
CA ILE A 147 11.36 12.14 11.10
C ILE A 147 11.47 11.73 12.59
N ALA A 148 11.14 12.64 13.51
CA ALA A 148 11.15 12.33 14.94
C ALA A 148 10.12 11.24 15.30
N THR A 149 8.92 11.31 14.72
CA THR A 149 7.88 10.27 14.89
C THR A 149 8.37 8.92 14.38
N PHE A 150 8.94 8.86 13.18
CA PHE A 150 9.53 7.63 12.63
C PHE A 150 10.59 7.04 13.55
N ARG A 151 11.56 7.85 14.03
CA ARG A 151 12.61 7.39 14.95
C ARG A 151 12.04 6.85 16.26
N LYS A 152 11.07 7.54 16.86
CA LYS A 152 10.37 7.07 18.06
C LYS A 152 9.61 5.75 17.81
N THR A 153 8.98 5.62 16.64
CA THR A 153 8.29 4.39 16.25
C THR A 153 9.26 3.21 16.13
N VAL A 154 10.44 3.43 15.55
CA VAL A 154 11.51 2.41 15.49
C VAL A 154 11.92 1.95 16.89
N LEU A 155 12.13 2.88 17.82
CA LEU A 155 12.52 2.56 19.20
C LEU A 155 11.42 1.81 19.95
N LEU A 156 10.15 2.18 19.74
CA LEU A 156 9.02 1.46 20.33
C LEU A 156 8.87 0.06 19.72
N ALA A 157 9.03 -0.07 18.40
CA ALA A 157 9.00 -1.36 17.71
C ALA A 157 10.08 -2.33 18.23
N GLU A 158 11.31 -1.84 18.45
CA GLU A 158 12.37 -2.61 19.11
C GLU A 158 11.93 -3.07 20.51
N MET A 159 11.38 -2.17 21.32
CA MET A 159 10.93 -2.47 22.70
C MET A 159 9.82 -3.52 22.75
N LEU A 160 8.88 -3.48 21.80
CA LEU A 160 7.73 -4.39 21.71
C LEU A 160 8.03 -5.67 20.90
N GLY A 161 9.19 -5.77 20.26
CA GLY A 161 9.55 -6.89 19.40
C GLY A 161 8.85 -6.89 18.03
N VAL A 162 8.20 -5.78 17.64
CA VAL A 162 7.58 -5.60 16.31
C VAL A 162 8.68 -5.43 15.27
N LYS A 163 8.53 -6.06 14.10
CA LYS A 163 9.58 -6.10 13.06
C LYS A 163 9.25 -5.32 11.80
N VAL A 164 8.01 -4.87 11.65
CA VAL A 164 7.51 -4.17 10.49
C VAL A 164 7.03 -2.78 10.88
N ILE A 165 7.52 -1.76 10.20
CA ILE A 165 7.01 -0.39 10.30
C ILE A 165 6.39 -0.01 8.97
N VAL A 166 5.17 0.51 9.03
CA VAL A 166 4.42 1.01 7.87
C VAL A 166 4.50 2.53 7.81
N GLY A 167 4.54 3.10 6.62
CA GLY A 167 4.52 4.55 6.43
C GLY A 167 4.58 4.97 4.97
N PHE A 168 4.60 6.27 4.75
CA PHE A 168 4.73 6.85 3.42
C PHE A 168 6.18 7.11 3.05
N SER A 169 6.48 7.09 1.75
CA SER A 169 7.83 7.36 1.25
C SER A 169 8.25 8.83 1.36
N GLY A 170 7.32 9.72 1.61
CA GLY A 170 7.51 11.16 1.55
C GLY A 170 7.43 11.71 0.11
N CYS A 171 7.27 13.03 0.02
CA CYS A 171 7.30 13.78 -1.24
C CYS A 171 8.02 15.12 -0.99
N PRO A 172 9.19 15.36 -1.61
CA PRO A 172 9.88 16.63 -1.51
C PRO A 172 9.29 17.67 -2.48
N GLY A 173 9.75 18.92 -2.39
CA GLY A 173 9.54 19.91 -3.45
C GLY A 173 10.20 19.52 -4.76
N GLY A 174 9.96 20.25 -5.83
CA GLY A 174 10.63 20.08 -7.12
C GLY A 174 11.99 20.77 -7.17
N THR A 175 12.23 21.76 -6.28
CA THR A 175 13.46 22.53 -6.16
C THR A 175 13.84 22.77 -4.70
N PRO A 176 15.09 23.20 -4.42
CA PRO A 176 15.52 23.58 -3.06
C PRO A 176 14.75 24.78 -2.46
N LEU A 177 14.05 25.56 -3.28
CA LEU A 177 13.33 26.77 -2.87
C LEU A 177 11.84 26.52 -2.61
N ASP A 178 11.32 25.34 -2.93
CA ASP A 178 9.91 25.04 -2.75
C ASP A 178 9.56 24.88 -1.27
N SER A 179 8.39 25.36 -0.90
CA SER A 179 7.80 25.19 0.44
C SER A 179 6.70 24.12 0.48
N GLN A 180 6.29 23.61 -0.69
CA GLN A 180 5.25 22.60 -0.82
C GLN A 180 5.75 21.36 -1.56
N PRO A 181 5.22 20.16 -1.26
CA PRO A 181 5.53 18.94 -1.99
C PRO A 181 5.16 19.08 -3.48
N ASN A 182 5.95 18.42 -4.33
CA ASN A 182 5.70 18.39 -5.77
C ASN A 182 5.76 16.94 -6.28
N TRP A 183 4.58 16.32 -6.48
CA TRP A 183 4.48 14.95 -6.95
C TRP A 183 4.59 14.89 -8.47
N ILE A 184 5.71 14.35 -8.97
CA ILE A 184 6.03 14.28 -10.40
C ILE A 184 5.91 12.85 -10.89
N THR A 185 4.89 12.59 -11.70
CA THR A 185 4.65 11.28 -12.33
C THR A 185 4.95 11.28 -13.82
N TYR A 186 4.88 12.44 -14.47
CA TYR A 186 5.09 12.62 -15.89
C TYR A 186 6.32 13.51 -16.14
N ARG A 187 7.30 12.97 -16.90
CA ARG A 187 8.63 13.57 -17.07
C ARG A 187 8.74 14.56 -18.24
N TRP A 188 7.64 15.08 -18.70
CA TRP A 188 7.57 16.06 -19.76
C TRP A 188 6.74 17.28 -19.31
N PRO A 189 7.15 18.51 -19.64
CA PRO A 189 8.40 18.94 -20.30
C PRO A 189 9.71 18.58 -19.55
N PRO A 190 10.90 18.76 -20.16
CA PRO A 190 12.18 18.28 -19.60
C PRO A 190 12.54 18.79 -18.21
N GLU A 191 12.00 19.94 -17.78
CA GLU A 191 12.18 20.45 -16.42
C GLU A 191 11.62 19.52 -15.36
N TYR A 192 10.48 18.85 -15.61
CA TYR A 192 9.93 17.85 -14.70
C TYR A 192 10.84 16.64 -14.54
N ALA A 193 11.52 16.24 -15.61
CA ALA A 193 12.53 15.20 -15.53
C ALA A 193 13.68 15.59 -14.61
N ARG A 194 14.20 16.84 -14.75
CA ARG A 194 15.29 17.36 -13.89
C ARG A 194 14.88 17.47 -12.43
N MET A 195 13.64 17.96 -12.17
CA MET A 195 13.09 18.04 -10.81
C MET A 195 12.98 16.67 -10.18
N GLN A 196 12.41 15.69 -10.90
CA GLN A 196 12.27 14.32 -10.39
C GLN A 196 13.65 13.69 -10.12
N ASP A 197 14.63 13.87 -11.02
CA ASP A 197 15.98 13.34 -10.83
C ASP A 197 16.65 13.97 -9.58
N TRP A 198 16.47 15.29 -9.38
CA TRP A 198 16.93 15.98 -8.17
C TRP A 198 16.24 15.46 -6.90
N GLN A 199 14.89 15.31 -6.92
CA GLN A 199 14.14 14.75 -5.80
C GLN A 199 14.73 13.40 -5.35
N TRP A 200 14.91 12.48 -6.29
CA TRP A 200 15.40 11.14 -5.99
C TRP A 200 16.84 11.15 -5.51
N LYS A 201 17.72 11.89 -6.18
CA LYS A 201 19.15 11.88 -5.89
C LYS A 201 19.51 12.64 -4.63
N GLU A 202 18.89 13.82 -4.41
CA GLU A 202 19.31 14.74 -3.36
C GLU A 202 18.45 14.64 -2.09
N LYS A 203 17.25 14.06 -2.17
CA LYS A 203 16.32 13.98 -1.04
C LYS A 203 15.92 12.54 -0.69
N VAL A 204 15.31 11.83 -1.61
CA VAL A 204 14.68 10.53 -1.34
C VAL A 204 15.70 9.47 -0.93
N ILE A 205 16.68 9.22 -1.80
CA ILE A 205 17.69 8.16 -1.57
C ILE A 205 18.56 8.45 -0.33
N PRO A 206 19.09 9.66 -0.13
CA PRO A 206 19.87 9.96 1.07
C PRO A 206 19.08 9.74 2.37
N TYR A 207 17.85 10.25 2.44
CA TYR A 207 17.01 10.07 3.62
C TYR A 207 16.75 8.59 3.92
N TRP A 208 16.30 7.84 2.92
CA TRP A 208 15.93 6.43 3.16
C TRP A 208 17.14 5.54 3.44
N LYS A 209 18.33 5.88 2.96
CA LYS A 209 19.57 5.20 3.38
C LYS A 209 19.84 5.39 4.87
N GLU A 210 19.69 6.61 5.38
CA GLU A 210 19.86 6.90 6.81
C GLU A 210 18.76 6.24 7.65
N ALA A 211 17.50 6.37 7.23
CA ALA A 211 16.33 5.80 7.92
C ALA A 211 16.39 4.27 8.00
N ALA A 212 16.78 3.60 6.90
CA ALA A 212 16.94 2.15 6.87
C ALA A 212 18.11 1.68 7.74
N ALA A 213 19.25 2.40 7.72
CA ALA A 213 20.39 2.09 8.57
C ALA A 213 20.03 2.24 10.07
N PHE A 214 19.30 3.30 10.43
CA PHE A 214 18.79 3.50 11.79
C PHE A 214 17.84 2.37 12.20
N ALA A 215 16.85 2.05 11.39
CA ALA A 215 15.91 0.99 11.66
C ALA A 215 16.61 -0.37 11.86
N ARG A 216 17.55 -0.71 10.98
CA ARG A 216 18.35 -1.94 11.06
C ARG A 216 19.17 -2.02 12.35
N ALA A 217 19.76 -0.91 12.79
CA ALA A 217 20.52 -0.85 14.03
C ALA A 217 19.66 -1.19 15.27
N HIS A 218 18.34 -0.99 15.18
CA HIS A 218 17.34 -1.34 16.20
C HIS A 218 16.60 -2.65 15.90
N GLY A 219 17.12 -3.49 15.01
CA GLY A 219 16.54 -4.80 14.68
C GLY A 219 15.24 -4.77 13.90
N ILE A 220 14.91 -3.63 13.28
CA ILE A 220 13.78 -3.46 12.36
C ILE A 220 14.32 -3.66 10.94
N THR A 221 13.81 -4.68 10.26
CA THR A 221 14.31 -5.10 8.94
C THR A 221 13.28 -4.94 7.83
N ARG A 222 12.07 -4.47 8.14
CA ARG A 222 10.97 -4.33 7.19
C ARG A 222 10.34 -2.95 7.33
N LEU A 223 10.67 -2.07 6.39
CA LEU A 223 10.03 -0.76 6.22
C LEU A 223 9.05 -0.88 5.06
N ALA A 224 7.78 -1.02 5.40
CA ALA A 224 6.68 -1.26 4.47
C ALA A 224 6.12 0.08 3.99
N LEU A 225 6.57 0.54 2.82
CA LEU A 225 6.12 1.80 2.25
C LEU A 225 4.83 1.61 1.46
N GLU A 226 3.84 2.40 1.78
CA GLU A 226 2.58 2.39 1.06
C GLU A 226 2.75 3.04 -0.32
N MET A 227 2.28 2.33 -1.34
CA MET A 227 2.31 2.79 -2.72
C MET A 227 1.08 3.64 -3.01
N THR A 228 1.11 4.88 -2.56
CA THR A 228 -0.04 5.80 -2.61
C THR A 228 0.25 7.05 -3.45
N PRO A 229 -0.77 7.68 -4.07
CA PRO A 229 -0.63 8.96 -4.75
C PRO A 229 -0.02 10.05 -3.85
N ASN A 230 0.50 11.10 -4.47
CA ASN A 230 1.15 12.25 -3.83
C ASN A 230 2.45 11.94 -3.08
N PHE A 231 2.95 10.71 -3.17
CA PHE A 231 4.25 10.29 -2.63
C PHE A 231 5.17 9.75 -3.73
N VAL A 232 6.49 9.76 -3.50
CA VAL A 232 7.45 9.35 -4.53
C VAL A 232 7.42 7.85 -4.84
N VAL A 233 6.98 7.02 -3.88
CA VAL A 233 6.67 5.61 -4.09
C VAL A 233 5.16 5.45 -4.20
N TYR A 234 4.67 5.31 -5.42
CA TYR A 234 3.24 5.24 -5.72
C TYR A 234 2.83 3.99 -6.53
N ASN A 235 3.82 3.17 -6.92
CA ASN A 235 3.58 1.92 -7.64
C ASN A 235 4.77 0.96 -7.45
N PRO A 236 4.65 -0.32 -7.89
CA PRO A 236 5.73 -1.30 -7.74
C PRO A 236 7.06 -0.86 -8.36
N ARG A 237 7.04 -0.15 -9.48
CA ARG A 237 8.26 0.32 -10.15
C ARG A 237 9.03 1.33 -9.31
N THR A 238 8.34 2.30 -8.72
CA THR A 238 8.98 3.32 -7.86
C THR A 238 9.44 2.73 -6.54
N LEU A 239 8.70 1.74 -6.00
CA LEU A 239 9.15 0.99 -4.83
C LEU A 239 10.46 0.25 -5.11
N MET A 240 10.52 -0.51 -6.19
CA MET A 240 11.73 -1.28 -6.54
C MET A 240 12.93 -0.37 -6.84
N LYS A 241 12.71 0.80 -7.46
CA LYS A 241 13.75 1.83 -7.63
C LYS A 241 14.33 2.27 -6.29
N LEU A 242 13.48 2.48 -5.27
CA LEU A 242 13.97 2.85 -3.95
C LEU A 242 14.68 1.69 -3.26
N ARG A 243 14.13 0.48 -3.31
CA ARG A 243 14.72 -0.73 -2.74
C ARG A 243 16.10 -1.02 -3.32
N GLU A 244 16.27 -0.91 -4.64
CA GLU A 244 17.57 -1.08 -5.32
C GLU A 244 18.61 -0.06 -4.83
N ALA A 245 18.20 1.19 -4.60
CA ALA A 245 19.09 2.26 -4.18
C ALA A 245 19.45 2.25 -2.69
N VAL A 246 18.59 1.68 -1.83
CA VAL A 246 18.70 1.75 -0.36
C VAL A 246 19.07 0.40 0.24
N GLY A 247 18.32 -0.66 -0.06
CA GLY A 247 18.52 -2.00 0.49
C GLY A 247 17.23 -2.80 0.67
N GLU A 248 17.42 -4.02 1.12
CA GLU A 248 16.32 -5.00 1.27
C GLU A 248 15.34 -4.67 2.40
N GLU A 249 15.66 -3.71 3.25
CA GLU A 249 14.76 -3.22 4.30
C GLU A 249 13.56 -2.46 3.73
N ILE A 250 13.64 -1.98 2.48
CA ILE A 250 12.53 -1.30 1.79
C ILE A 250 11.63 -2.34 1.14
N GLY A 251 10.35 -2.30 1.44
CA GLY A 251 9.32 -3.15 0.85
C GLY A 251 7.96 -2.47 0.83
N ALA A 252 6.96 -3.18 0.35
CA ALA A 252 5.61 -2.65 0.19
C ALA A 252 4.75 -2.83 1.45
N ASN A 253 4.04 -1.79 1.84
CA ASN A 253 2.66 -1.92 2.25
C ASN A 253 1.82 -1.94 0.95
N CYS A 254 1.24 -3.07 0.65
CA CYS A 254 0.49 -3.27 -0.60
C CYS A 254 -0.98 -2.90 -0.36
N ASP A 255 -1.29 -1.63 -0.51
CA ASP A 255 -2.67 -1.15 -0.58
C ASP A 255 -3.14 -1.20 -2.04
N LEU A 256 -4.03 -2.14 -2.31
CA LEU A 256 -4.54 -2.37 -3.65
C LEU A 256 -5.49 -1.27 -4.11
N SER A 257 -6.14 -0.54 -3.20
CA SER A 257 -7.08 0.51 -3.55
C SER A 257 -6.40 1.61 -4.39
N HIS A 258 -5.14 1.91 -4.07
CA HIS A 258 -4.33 2.88 -4.81
C HIS A 258 -3.79 2.36 -6.13
N LEU A 259 -3.80 1.05 -6.35
CA LEU A 259 -3.28 0.42 -7.56
C LEU A 259 -4.38 0.09 -8.58
N PHE A 260 -5.59 -0.17 -8.12
CA PHE A 260 -6.73 -0.45 -9.01
C PHE A 260 -6.96 0.68 -10.02
N TRP A 261 -7.02 1.93 -9.57
CA TRP A 261 -7.26 3.07 -10.46
C TRP A 261 -6.06 3.38 -11.37
N GLN A 262 -4.85 2.97 -11.00
CA GLN A 262 -3.67 3.04 -11.88
C GLN A 262 -3.70 1.97 -12.99
N GLY A 263 -4.71 1.08 -13.01
CA GLY A 263 -4.85 0.01 -13.99
C GLY A 263 -3.96 -1.21 -13.70
N CYS A 264 -3.44 -1.34 -12.49
CA CYS A 264 -2.68 -2.51 -12.09
C CYS A 264 -3.59 -3.72 -11.85
N ASP A 265 -3.16 -4.91 -12.27
CA ASP A 265 -3.76 -6.16 -11.84
C ASP A 265 -3.23 -6.51 -10.44
N PRO A 266 -4.09 -6.63 -9.41
CA PRO A 266 -3.66 -6.86 -8.04
C PRO A 266 -2.92 -8.20 -7.86
N VAL A 267 -3.33 -9.25 -8.57
CA VAL A 267 -2.71 -10.57 -8.49
C VAL A 267 -1.28 -10.52 -9.05
N GLU A 268 -1.10 -9.86 -10.19
CA GLU A 268 0.22 -9.67 -10.79
C GLU A 268 1.14 -8.83 -9.92
N VAL A 269 0.62 -7.77 -9.28
CA VAL A 269 1.40 -6.95 -8.33
C VAL A 269 1.88 -7.78 -7.14
N ILE A 270 0.98 -8.56 -6.52
CA ILE A 270 1.31 -9.41 -5.38
C ILE A 270 2.37 -10.44 -5.77
N HIS A 271 2.20 -11.11 -6.91
CA HIS A 271 3.17 -12.09 -7.40
C HIS A 271 4.53 -11.43 -7.70
N PHE A 272 4.52 -10.27 -8.35
CA PHE A 272 5.74 -9.51 -8.63
C PHE A 272 6.49 -9.16 -7.35
N LEU A 273 5.84 -8.49 -6.40
CA LEU A 273 6.46 -8.07 -5.14
C LEU A 273 6.88 -9.27 -4.28
N GLY A 274 6.06 -10.33 -4.24
CA GLY A 274 6.39 -11.56 -3.53
C GLY A 274 7.65 -12.26 -4.06
N LYS A 275 7.80 -12.34 -5.40
CA LYS A 275 9.02 -12.88 -6.05
C LYS A 275 10.26 -12.06 -5.73
N GLN A 276 10.12 -10.75 -5.54
CA GLN A 276 11.22 -9.84 -5.17
C GLN A 276 11.51 -9.83 -3.67
N GLY A 277 10.77 -10.57 -2.84
CA GLY A 277 10.88 -10.50 -1.38
C GLY A 277 10.56 -9.11 -0.82
N ALA A 278 9.74 -8.34 -1.53
CA ALA A 278 9.44 -6.95 -1.21
C ALA A 278 8.02 -6.72 -0.66
N LEU A 279 7.27 -7.78 -0.36
CA LEU A 279 5.91 -7.71 0.17
C LEU A 279 5.93 -7.86 1.69
N PHE A 280 5.81 -6.75 2.42
CA PHE A 280 6.01 -6.70 3.87
C PHE A 280 4.73 -6.53 4.66
N HIS A 281 3.78 -5.78 4.12
CA HIS A 281 2.46 -5.53 4.70
C HIS A 281 1.40 -5.44 3.60
N ALA A 282 0.14 -5.52 3.99
CA ALA A 282 -0.97 -5.50 3.05
C ALA A 282 -2.20 -4.83 3.67
N HIS A 283 -2.62 -3.72 3.07
CA HIS A 283 -3.91 -3.11 3.36
C HIS A 283 -5.02 -3.74 2.52
N MET A 284 -6.08 -4.13 3.21
CA MET A 284 -7.29 -4.66 2.60
C MET A 284 -8.31 -3.54 2.51
N LYS A 285 -8.26 -2.82 1.41
CA LYS A 285 -9.14 -1.71 1.05
C LYS A 285 -9.57 -1.86 -0.40
N ASP A 286 -10.84 -1.70 -0.67
CA ASP A 286 -11.42 -1.86 -2.00
C ASP A 286 -11.60 -0.50 -2.69
N THR A 287 -11.89 -0.52 -3.97
CA THR A 287 -12.18 0.66 -4.80
C THR A 287 -13.31 0.33 -5.75
N VAL A 288 -14.27 1.22 -5.92
CA VAL A 288 -15.27 1.15 -6.98
C VAL A 288 -15.01 2.24 -8.01
N PHE A 289 -15.24 1.92 -9.28
CA PHE A 289 -15.20 2.86 -10.38
C PHE A 289 -16.60 3.23 -10.84
N PHE A 290 -16.78 4.50 -11.20
CA PHE A 290 -17.99 5.00 -11.81
C PHE A 290 -17.74 5.17 -13.34
N PRO A 291 -18.11 4.17 -14.17
CA PRO A 291 -17.70 4.11 -15.58
C PRO A 291 -18.12 5.34 -16.40
N GLU A 292 -19.27 5.94 -16.08
CA GLU A 292 -19.72 7.14 -16.78
C GLU A 292 -18.81 8.33 -16.54
N ASN A 293 -18.30 8.49 -15.32
CA ASN A 293 -17.39 9.57 -14.96
C ASN A 293 -15.96 9.27 -15.46
N VAL A 294 -15.50 8.01 -15.32
CA VAL A 294 -14.23 7.57 -15.91
C VAL A 294 -14.18 7.84 -17.42
N ASN A 295 -15.28 7.55 -18.14
CA ASN A 295 -15.36 7.78 -19.59
C ASN A 295 -15.34 9.26 -19.98
N LYS A 296 -15.76 10.16 -19.08
CA LYS A 296 -15.79 11.61 -19.33
C LYS A 296 -14.54 12.31 -18.84
N TYR A 297 -14.05 11.94 -17.65
CA TYR A 297 -13.06 12.70 -16.91
C TYR A 297 -11.75 11.95 -16.67
N GLY A 298 -11.70 10.66 -16.97
CA GLY A 298 -10.56 9.79 -16.64
C GLY A 298 -10.52 9.41 -15.17
N VAL A 299 -9.49 8.64 -14.77
CA VAL A 299 -9.34 8.12 -13.41
C VAL A 299 -8.68 9.09 -12.43
N LEU A 300 -8.16 10.23 -12.90
CA LEU A 300 -7.53 11.25 -12.04
C LEU A 300 -8.53 12.29 -11.53
N ASN A 301 -9.83 12.07 -11.72
CA ASN A 301 -10.88 12.95 -11.23
C ASN A 301 -11.31 12.51 -9.82
N PHE A 302 -10.60 13.01 -8.82
CA PHE A 302 -10.90 12.74 -7.42
C PHE A 302 -11.93 13.74 -6.90
N ALA A 303 -13.12 13.27 -6.58
CA ALA A 303 -14.13 14.06 -5.87
C ALA A 303 -14.15 13.74 -4.36
N PHE A 304 -13.17 13.01 -3.86
CA PHE A 304 -13.10 12.55 -2.48
C PHE A 304 -13.16 13.71 -1.47
N GLU A 305 -12.48 14.82 -1.76
CA GLU A 305 -12.47 16.01 -0.87
C GLU A 305 -13.79 16.77 -0.85
N THR A 306 -14.59 16.67 -1.90
CA THR A 306 -15.86 17.40 -1.98
C THR A 306 -17.03 16.65 -1.38
N GLY A 307 -16.88 15.35 -1.12
CA GLY A 307 -17.95 14.46 -0.70
C GLY A 307 -19.01 14.20 -1.79
N ASP A 308 -18.77 14.70 -3.01
CA ASP A 308 -19.67 14.56 -4.14
C ASP A 308 -19.35 13.27 -4.93
N LEU A 309 -19.93 12.16 -4.48
CA LEU A 309 -19.74 10.86 -5.11
C LEU A 309 -20.31 10.82 -6.54
N ASP A 310 -21.25 11.69 -6.88
CA ASP A 310 -21.86 11.72 -8.22
C ASP A 310 -20.86 12.26 -9.27
N GLN A 311 -19.86 13.02 -8.83
CA GLN A 311 -18.79 13.56 -9.69
C GLN A 311 -17.51 12.72 -9.63
N ALA A 312 -17.40 11.77 -8.71
CA ALA A 312 -16.21 10.96 -8.56
C ALA A 312 -16.03 9.98 -9.73
N SER A 313 -14.80 9.78 -10.18
CA SER A 313 -14.45 8.69 -11.11
C SER A 313 -14.23 7.37 -10.37
N GLU A 314 -13.85 7.46 -9.11
CA GLU A 314 -13.64 6.32 -8.23
C GLU A 314 -13.85 6.74 -6.77
N THR A 315 -14.04 5.78 -5.88
CA THR A 315 -13.99 5.99 -4.43
C THR A 315 -13.59 4.71 -3.70
N PHE A 316 -13.03 4.87 -2.51
CA PHE A 316 -12.72 3.73 -1.64
C PHE A 316 -13.99 3.04 -1.15
N ARG A 317 -13.90 1.73 -0.96
CA ARG A 317 -14.98 0.90 -0.46
C ARG A 317 -14.46 -0.13 0.54
N ALA A 318 -15.34 -0.56 1.42
CA ALA A 318 -15.08 -1.77 2.22
C ALA A 318 -14.85 -2.97 1.30
N VAL A 319 -13.99 -3.90 1.71
CA VAL A 319 -13.66 -5.12 0.96
C VAL A 319 -14.92 -5.86 0.51
N GLY A 320 -15.02 -6.12 -0.80
CA GLY A 320 -16.14 -6.80 -1.42
C GLY A 320 -17.30 -5.89 -1.86
N TYR A 321 -17.15 -4.57 -1.68
CA TYR A 321 -18.16 -3.58 -2.08
C TYR A 321 -17.72 -2.73 -3.30
N GLY A 322 -16.47 -2.83 -3.72
CA GLY A 322 -15.95 -2.35 -5.01
C GLY A 322 -15.81 -3.51 -6.00
N HIS A 323 -15.14 -4.56 -5.58
CA HIS A 323 -14.91 -5.78 -6.36
C HIS A 323 -15.60 -6.97 -5.70
N SER A 324 -15.97 -7.98 -6.53
CA SER A 324 -16.68 -9.17 -6.04
C SER A 324 -15.81 -10.06 -5.12
N ALA A 325 -16.47 -10.91 -4.33
CA ALA A 325 -15.78 -11.88 -3.48
C ALA A 325 -14.87 -12.83 -4.30
N SER A 326 -15.15 -13.10 -5.57
CA SER A 326 -14.29 -13.91 -6.43
C SER A 326 -12.97 -13.20 -6.77
N VAL A 327 -12.98 -11.89 -6.94
CA VAL A 327 -11.76 -11.08 -7.12
C VAL A 327 -10.94 -11.12 -5.82
N TRP A 328 -11.57 -10.89 -4.68
CA TRP A 328 -10.92 -10.94 -3.38
C TRP A 328 -10.37 -12.34 -3.05
N LYS A 329 -11.06 -13.40 -3.48
CA LYS A 329 -10.55 -14.77 -3.37
C LYS A 329 -9.25 -14.96 -4.17
N SER A 330 -9.19 -14.42 -5.38
CA SER A 330 -7.95 -14.45 -6.19
C SER A 330 -6.83 -13.65 -5.55
N ILE A 331 -7.13 -12.49 -4.96
CA ILE A 331 -6.18 -11.65 -4.23
C ILE A 331 -5.62 -12.39 -3.00
N VAL A 332 -6.50 -12.91 -2.13
CA VAL A 332 -6.06 -13.64 -0.94
C VAL A 332 -5.26 -14.89 -1.31
N LYS A 333 -5.66 -15.58 -2.38
CA LYS A 333 -4.90 -16.71 -2.92
C LYS A 333 -3.50 -16.29 -3.37
N ALA A 334 -3.37 -15.15 -4.06
CA ALA A 334 -2.06 -14.66 -4.51
C ALA A 334 -1.11 -14.38 -3.32
N TYR A 335 -1.61 -13.81 -2.22
CA TYR A 335 -0.83 -13.65 -0.98
C TYR A 335 -0.38 -15.01 -0.42
N MET A 336 -1.28 -16.01 -0.42
CA MET A 336 -0.93 -17.37 0.03
C MET A 336 0.11 -18.02 -0.90
N ASP A 337 -0.04 -17.89 -2.22
CA ASP A 337 0.85 -18.48 -3.23
C ASP A 337 2.29 -17.95 -3.13
N VAL A 338 2.45 -16.69 -2.79
CA VAL A 338 3.79 -16.11 -2.58
C VAL A 338 4.36 -16.35 -1.18
N GLY A 339 3.62 -17.06 -0.32
CA GLY A 339 4.02 -17.34 1.06
C GLY A 339 4.12 -16.08 1.93
N TYR A 340 3.18 -15.16 1.79
CA TYR A 340 3.12 -13.96 2.61
C TYR A 340 2.91 -14.30 4.09
N GLU A 341 3.76 -13.75 4.97
CA GLU A 341 3.79 -14.05 6.40
C GLU A 341 3.22 -12.93 7.29
N GLY A 342 2.78 -11.82 6.69
CA GLY A 342 2.19 -10.69 7.41
C GLY A 342 0.74 -10.92 7.81
N ILE A 343 -0.03 -9.85 7.87
CA ILE A 343 -1.47 -9.86 8.11
C ILE A 343 -2.23 -9.25 6.93
N LEU A 344 -3.48 -9.63 6.76
CA LEU A 344 -4.42 -8.92 5.90
C LEU A 344 -5.06 -7.81 6.76
N SER A 345 -4.48 -6.62 6.73
CA SER A 345 -4.88 -5.48 7.56
C SER A 345 -6.04 -4.74 6.92
N ILE A 346 -7.24 -4.83 7.50
CA ILE A 346 -8.40 -4.08 7.02
C ILE A 346 -8.16 -2.59 7.28
N GLU A 347 -8.18 -1.79 6.23
CA GLU A 347 -8.26 -0.34 6.30
C GLU A 347 -9.58 0.12 5.71
N ASN A 348 -10.41 0.78 6.49
CA ASN A 348 -11.74 1.21 6.04
C ASN A 348 -11.83 2.73 5.94
N GLU A 349 -11.89 3.21 4.70
CA GLU A 349 -12.12 4.59 4.33
C GLU A 349 -13.34 4.72 3.38
N ASP A 350 -14.29 3.78 3.49
CA ASP A 350 -15.53 3.77 2.71
C ASP A 350 -16.43 4.94 3.16
N PRO A 351 -16.78 5.88 2.27
CA PRO A 351 -17.64 7.00 2.64
C PRO A 351 -19.11 6.61 2.83
N ILE A 352 -19.50 5.38 2.44
CA ILE A 352 -20.88 4.87 2.56
C ILE A 352 -20.97 3.89 3.73
N LEU A 353 -20.08 2.91 3.81
CA LEU A 353 -19.97 1.95 4.91
C LEU A 353 -18.90 2.43 5.89
N THR A 354 -19.21 3.52 6.56
CA THR A 354 -18.26 4.22 7.43
C THR A 354 -17.95 3.45 8.70
N GLY A 355 -16.77 3.71 9.28
CA GLY A 355 -16.38 3.25 10.60
C GLY A 355 -16.44 1.73 10.76
N GLU A 356 -17.00 1.30 11.87
CA GLU A 356 -17.04 -0.10 12.29
C GLU A 356 -17.84 -1.01 11.34
N VAL A 357 -18.91 -0.48 10.72
CA VAL A 357 -19.72 -1.25 9.79
C VAL A 357 -18.91 -1.72 8.58
N GLY A 358 -18.06 -0.86 8.04
CA GLY A 358 -17.15 -1.23 6.94
C GLY A 358 -16.17 -2.31 7.35
N VAL A 359 -15.62 -2.23 8.57
CA VAL A 359 -14.70 -3.26 9.10
C VAL A 359 -15.42 -4.61 9.28
N GLU A 360 -16.64 -4.62 9.83
CA GLU A 360 -17.43 -5.85 9.97
C GLU A 360 -17.67 -6.54 8.62
N ARG A 361 -18.04 -5.76 7.59
CA ARG A 361 -18.28 -6.26 6.24
C ARG A 361 -17.01 -6.80 5.60
N ALA A 362 -15.90 -6.04 5.70
CA ALA A 362 -14.60 -6.47 5.20
C ALA A 362 -14.12 -7.76 5.90
N ALA A 363 -14.24 -7.84 7.22
CA ALA A 363 -13.90 -9.02 8.00
C ALA A 363 -14.72 -10.25 7.57
N TYR A 364 -16.02 -10.09 7.35
CA TYR A 364 -16.89 -11.15 6.86
C TYR A 364 -16.42 -11.69 5.50
N VAL A 365 -16.17 -10.81 4.53
CA VAL A 365 -15.73 -11.22 3.19
C VAL A 365 -14.37 -11.91 3.25
N LEU A 366 -13.38 -11.31 3.93
CA LEU A 366 -12.02 -11.87 4.01
C LEU A 366 -11.98 -13.23 4.73
N LYS A 367 -12.78 -13.40 5.79
CA LYS A 367 -12.86 -14.69 6.50
C LYS A 367 -13.46 -15.77 5.61
N ASN A 368 -14.55 -15.47 4.91
CA ASN A 368 -15.20 -16.44 4.03
C ASN A 368 -14.26 -16.86 2.90
N VAL A 369 -13.66 -15.91 2.16
CA VAL A 369 -12.73 -16.26 1.07
C VAL A 369 -11.50 -17.01 1.57
N ARG A 370 -10.96 -16.65 2.73
CA ARG A 370 -9.83 -17.36 3.36
C ARG A 370 -10.20 -18.80 3.72
N ASN A 371 -11.36 -19.00 4.36
CA ASN A 371 -11.82 -20.31 4.76
C ASN A 371 -12.10 -21.20 3.54
N GLU A 372 -12.76 -20.68 2.51
CA GLU A 372 -12.95 -21.41 1.25
C GLU A 372 -11.63 -21.86 0.62
N LEU A 373 -10.59 -21.03 0.66
CA LEU A 373 -9.26 -21.38 0.13
C LEU A 373 -8.56 -22.47 0.96
N LEU A 374 -8.84 -22.53 2.26
CA LEU A 374 -8.28 -23.52 3.18
C LEU A 374 -9.12 -24.80 3.25
N GLY A 375 -10.31 -24.84 2.62
CA GLY A 375 -11.22 -25.98 2.67
C GLY A 375 -11.93 -26.10 4.02
N ALA A 376 -12.15 -24.99 4.73
CA ALA A 376 -12.73 -24.94 6.08
C ALA A 376 -14.16 -24.38 6.08
#